data_ff9b31b5b542dfcf3954f0b154a0556b
#
_entry.id   ff9b31b5b542dfcf3954f0b154a0556b
#
_cell.length_a   1.000
_cell.length_b   1.000
_cell.length_c   1.000
_cell.angle_alpha   90.00
_cell.angle_beta   90.00
_cell.angle_gamma   90.00
#
_symmetry.space_group_name_H-M   'P 1'
#
loop_
_entity.id
_entity.type
_entity.pdbx_description
1 polymer ?
#
loop_
_entity_poly.entity_id
_entity_poly.type
_entity_poly.pdbx_seq_one_letter_code
_entity_poly.pdbx_strand_id
1 'polypeptide(L)'
;MKELTGGLGAHSVLECVGHGEAMLTAVSIARAGGAVGRVGVPQDTTLPNAQPTFYANLTIAGGPAPVRAYMEELLPDVLEGRIQPGRVFDQVTNIEGVPDGYRAMNERKSIKVMIEF
;
A
#
# COMPACT_ATOMS: atom_id res chain seq x y z
N MET A 1 -11.68 5.73 12.60
CA MET A 1 -12.44 5.26 11.40
C MET A 1 -13.87 4.91 11.73
N LYS A 2 -14.16 4.06 12.71
CA LYS A 2 -15.54 3.72 13.07
C LYS A 2 -16.39 4.93 13.48
N GLU A 3 -15.82 5.86 14.22
CA GLU A 3 -16.52 7.14 14.56
C GLU A 3 -16.92 7.94 13.32
N LEU A 4 -16.05 7.98 12.29
CA LEU A 4 -16.31 8.69 11.03
C LEU A 4 -17.34 7.99 10.13
N THR A 5 -17.69 6.76 10.44
CA THR A 5 -18.59 5.91 9.63
C THR A 5 -19.82 5.47 10.40
N GLY A 6 -20.20 6.21 11.45
CA GLY A 6 -21.36 5.88 12.27
C GLY A 6 -21.28 4.51 12.96
N GLY A 7 -20.08 4.06 13.31
CA GLY A 7 -19.83 2.77 13.96
C GLY A 7 -19.62 1.59 13.00
N LEU A 8 -19.93 1.74 11.71
CA LEU A 8 -19.92 0.61 10.76
C LEU A 8 -18.51 0.18 10.33
N GLY A 9 -17.62 1.12 10.07
CA GLY A 9 -16.30 0.88 9.47
C GLY A 9 -16.26 1.21 7.98
N ALA A 10 -15.08 1.03 7.37
CA ALA A 10 -14.84 1.37 5.97
C ALA A 10 -15.36 0.28 5.02
N HIS A 11 -15.91 0.69 3.87
CA HIS A 11 -16.35 -0.23 2.82
C HIS A 11 -15.17 -0.95 2.16
N SER A 12 -14.07 -0.20 1.94
CA SER A 12 -12.84 -0.70 1.33
C SER A 12 -11.65 -0.18 2.12
N VAL A 13 -10.67 -1.03 2.35
CA VAL A 13 -9.42 -0.73 3.06
C VAL A 13 -8.25 -1.20 2.20
N LEU A 14 -7.22 -0.39 2.03
CA LEU A 14 -5.97 -0.77 1.40
C LEU A 14 -4.91 -0.99 2.48
N GLU A 15 -4.40 -2.22 2.58
CA GLU A 15 -3.29 -2.57 3.45
C GLU A 15 -2.00 -2.46 2.60
N CYS A 16 -1.12 -1.52 2.94
CA CYS A 16 0.04 -1.15 2.12
C CYS A 16 1.39 -1.42 2.82
N VAL A 17 1.41 -2.13 3.93
CA VAL A 17 2.62 -2.39 4.74
C VAL A 17 3.11 -3.83 4.61
N GLY A 18 2.20 -4.80 4.73
CA GLY A 18 2.51 -6.22 4.66
C GLY A 18 2.81 -6.89 6.00
N HIS A 19 2.73 -6.18 7.12
CA HIS A 19 2.90 -6.77 8.45
C HIS A 19 1.58 -7.18 9.08
N GLY A 20 1.61 -8.20 9.95
CA GLY A 20 0.44 -8.73 10.63
C GLY A 20 -0.35 -7.68 11.40
N GLU A 21 0.31 -6.75 12.09
CA GLU A 21 -0.37 -5.66 12.80
C GLU A 21 -1.12 -4.71 11.86
N ALA A 22 -0.54 -4.41 10.69
CA ALA A 22 -1.21 -3.59 9.69
C ALA A 22 -2.44 -4.32 9.12
N MET A 23 -2.33 -5.63 8.89
CA MET A 23 -3.46 -6.45 8.45
C MET A 23 -4.54 -6.56 9.53
N LEU A 24 -4.18 -6.73 10.81
CA LEU A 24 -5.11 -6.69 11.94
C LEU A 24 -5.87 -5.36 11.97
N THR A 25 -5.16 -4.26 11.80
CA THR A 25 -5.76 -2.92 11.72
C THR A 25 -6.73 -2.83 10.54
N ALA A 26 -6.31 -3.25 9.35
CA ALA A 26 -7.14 -3.22 8.14
C ALA A 26 -8.45 -3.99 8.33
N VAL A 27 -8.38 -5.21 8.85
CA VAL A 27 -9.57 -6.03 9.15
C VAL A 27 -10.46 -5.38 10.21
N SER A 28 -9.86 -4.79 11.26
CA SER A 28 -10.62 -4.18 12.37
C SER A 28 -11.40 -2.93 11.97
N ILE A 29 -10.92 -2.17 11.00
CA ILE A 29 -11.56 -0.94 10.51
C ILE A 29 -12.50 -1.16 9.34
N ALA A 30 -12.43 -2.31 8.67
CA ALA A 30 -13.37 -2.69 7.64
C ALA A 30 -14.76 -3.00 8.23
N ARG A 31 -15.83 -2.61 7.52
CA ARG A 31 -17.18 -3.00 7.91
C ARG A 31 -17.47 -4.46 7.54
N ALA A 32 -18.48 -5.04 8.17
CA ALA A 32 -19.00 -6.32 7.71
C ALA A 32 -19.44 -6.24 6.23
N GLY A 33 -19.12 -7.27 5.45
CA GLY A 33 -19.32 -7.31 4.00
C GLY A 33 -18.43 -6.37 3.21
N GLY A 34 -17.41 -5.78 3.83
CA GLY A 34 -16.43 -4.91 3.18
C GLY A 34 -15.30 -5.67 2.48
N ALA A 35 -14.35 -4.92 1.93
CA ALA A 35 -13.20 -5.46 1.23
C ALA A 35 -11.87 -4.92 1.78
N VAL A 36 -10.87 -5.79 1.85
CA VAL A 36 -9.48 -5.43 2.15
C VAL A 36 -8.60 -5.80 0.97
N GLY A 37 -8.03 -4.78 0.31
CA GLY A 37 -7.03 -4.93 -0.74
C GLY A 37 -5.63 -4.99 -0.13
N ARG A 38 -4.88 -6.06 -0.39
CA ARG A 38 -3.50 -6.22 0.07
C ARG A 38 -2.54 -5.70 -1.00
N VAL A 39 -1.97 -4.54 -0.76
CA VAL A 39 -0.94 -3.90 -1.59
C VAL A 39 0.46 -4.19 -1.03
N GLY A 40 0.57 -4.22 0.30
CA GLY A 40 1.81 -4.58 0.99
C GLY A 40 2.17 -6.06 0.80
N VAL A 41 3.46 -6.32 0.56
CA VAL A 41 3.96 -7.71 0.44
C VAL A 41 3.89 -8.39 1.80
N PRO A 42 3.13 -9.51 1.95
CA PRO A 42 2.99 -10.18 3.23
C PRO A 42 4.32 -10.68 3.77
N GLN A 43 4.64 -10.31 5.00
CA GLN A 43 5.79 -10.85 5.73
C GLN A 43 5.41 -12.09 6.56
N ASP A 44 4.12 -12.25 6.84
CA ASP A 44 3.58 -13.36 7.61
C ASP A 44 2.96 -14.40 6.68
N THR A 45 3.11 -15.68 7.04
CA THR A 45 2.57 -16.81 6.27
C THR A 45 1.10 -17.09 6.54
N THR A 46 0.54 -16.52 7.60
CA THR A 46 -0.84 -16.75 8.03
C THR A 46 -1.67 -15.47 7.95
N LEU A 47 -2.95 -15.62 7.63
CA LEU A 47 -3.90 -14.53 7.72
C LEU A 47 -4.29 -14.29 9.18
N PRO A 48 -3.97 -13.12 9.76
CA PRO A 48 -4.39 -12.82 11.12
C PRO A 48 -5.92 -12.69 11.20
N ASN A 49 -6.50 -13.10 12.34
CA ASN A 49 -7.94 -13.01 12.59
C ASN A 49 -8.82 -13.71 11.55
N ALA A 50 -8.44 -14.92 11.13
CA ALA A 50 -9.20 -15.67 10.11
C ALA A 50 -10.67 -15.88 10.52
N GLN A 51 -10.94 -16.22 11.79
CA GLN A 51 -12.31 -16.45 12.27
C GLN A 51 -13.16 -15.17 12.30
N PRO A 52 -12.75 -14.06 12.92
CA PRO A 52 -13.48 -12.79 12.81
C PRO A 52 -13.69 -12.32 11.37
N THR A 53 -12.71 -12.50 10.50
CA THR A 53 -12.78 -12.17 9.07
C THR A 53 -13.90 -12.95 8.39
N PHE A 54 -14.01 -14.25 8.69
CA PHE A 54 -15.05 -15.12 8.16
C PHE A 54 -16.45 -14.67 8.61
N TYR A 55 -16.63 -14.45 9.91
CA TYR A 55 -17.94 -14.02 10.44
C TYR A 55 -18.35 -12.61 10.00
N ALA A 56 -17.39 -11.74 9.71
CA ALA A 56 -17.65 -10.43 9.14
C ALA A 56 -17.88 -10.47 7.62
N ASN A 57 -17.79 -11.64 6.99
CA ASN A 57 -17.94 -11.80 5.54
C ASN A 57 -17.06 -10.83 4.73
N LEU A 58 -15.80 -10.68 5.14
CA LEU A 58 -14.85 -9.79 4.46
C LEU A 58 -14.30 -10.44 3.19
N THR A 59 -14.23 -9.65 2.13
CA THR A 59 -13.42 -10.00 0.96
C THR A 59 -11.98 -9.57 1.20
N ILE A 60 -11.02 -10.48 1.06
CA ILE A 60 -9.59 -10.17 1.12
C ILE A 60 -8.95 -10.63 -0.18
N ALA A 61 -8.34 -9.69 -0.89
CA ALA A 61 -7.69 -9.95 -2.15
C ALA A 61 -6.39 -9.13 -2.28
N GLY A 62 -5.49 -9.57 -3.14
CA GLY A 62 -4.24 -8.89 -3.41
C GLY A 62 -3.25 -9.82 -4.12
N GLY A 63 -2.12 -9.26 -4.48
CA GLY A 63 -1.05 -9.96 -5.19
C GLY A 63 -0.03 -8.97 -5.74
N PRO A 64 0.99 -9.45 -6.46
CA PRO A 64 1.91 -8.58 -7.16
C PRO A 64 1.16 -7.65 -8.11
N ALA A 65 1.51 -6.37 -8.11
CA ALA A 65 0.90 -5.40 -9.00
C ALA A 65 1.12 -5.81 -10.48
N PRO A 66 0.07 -6.00 -11.29
CA PRO A 66 0.20 -6.39 -12.69
C PRO A 66 0.54 -5.16 -13.54
N VAL A 67 1.74 -4.61 -13.36
CA VAL A 67 2.18 -3.32 -13.92
C VAL A 67 1.93 -3.24 -15.42
N ARG A 68 2.30 -4.27 -16.18
CA ARG A 68 2.11 -4.26 -17.64
C ARG A 68 0.65 -4.14 -18.06
N ALA A 69 -0.27 -4.74 -17.31
CA ALA A 69 -1.70 -4.69 -17.64
C ALA A 69 -2.27 -3.27 -17.47
N TYR A 70 -1.70 -2.46 -16.59
CA TYR A 70 -2.20 -1.12 -16.28
C TYR A 70 -1.38 0.01 -16.89
N MET A 71 -0.22 -0.27 -17.54
CA MET A 71 0.63 0.79 -18.08
C MET A 71 -0.10 1.64 -19.13
N GLU A 72 -0.80 1.02 -20.05
CA GLU A 72 -1.53 1.73 -21.13
C GLU A 72 -2.68 2.57 -20.57
N GLU A 73 -3.35 2.08 -19.52
CA GLU A 73 -4.43 2.79 -18.86
C GLU A 73 -3.92 3.99 -18.04
N LEU A 74 -2.82 3.80 -17.29
CA LEU A 74 -2.30 4.81 -16.38
C LEU A 74 -1.42 5.87 -17.04
N LEU A 75 -0.78 5.55 -18.16
CA LEU A 75 0.12 6.47 -18.84
C LEU A 75 -0.53 7.79 -19.25
N PRO A 76 -1.75 7.82 -19.84
CA PRO A 76 -2.45 9.07 -20.11
C PRO A 76 -2.66 9.92 -18.85
N ASP A 77 -3.02 9.29 -17.73
CA ASP A 77 -3.25 10.01 -16.47
C ASP A 77 -1.97 10.65 -15.92
N VAL A 78 -0.83 9.99 -16.11
CA VAL A 78 0.47 10.54 -15.75
C VAL A 78 0.85 11.72 -16.65
N LEU A 79 0.70 11.55 -17.98
CA LEU A 79 1.05 12.58 -18.97
C LEU A 79 0.17 13.83 -18.85
N GLU A 80 -1.11 13.66 -18.51
CA GLU A 80 -2.04 14.77 -18.28
C GLU A 80 -1.96 15.36 -16.84
N GLY A 81 -1.10 14.79 -15.99
CA GLY A 81 -0.89 15.28 -14.63
C GLY A 81 -2.00 14.91 -13.64
N ARG A 82 -2.96 14.05 -14.02
CA ARG A 82 -3.98 13.54 -13.11
C ARG A 82 -3.39 12.67 -12.00
N ILE A 83 -2.36 11.89 -12.34
CA ILE A 83 -1.53 11.13 -11.41
C ILE A 83 -0.11 11.69 -11.46
N GLN A 84 0.48 11.97 -10.32
CA GLN A 84 1.81 12.54 -10.19
C GLN A 84 2.74 11.60 -9.40
N PRO A 85 3.16 10.46 -9.95
CA PRO A 85 3.95 9.45 -9.24
C PRO A 85 5.34 9.96 -8.86
N GLY A 86 5.89 10.93 -9.60
CA GLY A 86 7.18 11.54 -9.32
C GLY A 86 7.28 12.25 -7.97
N ARG A 87 6.15 12.60 -7.34
CA ARG A 87 6.13 13.27 -6.02
C ARG A 87 6.69 12.43 -4.88
N VAL A 88 6.86 11.12 -5.08
CA VAL A 88 7.49 10.26 -4.06
C VAL A 88 9.01 10.34 -4.07
N PHE A 89 9.62 10.87 -5.14
CA PHE A 89 11.06 11.10 -5.23
C PHE A 89 11.39 12.46 -4.61
N ASP A 90 11.94 12.44 -3.42
CA ASP A 90 12.32 13.63 -2.65
C ASP A 90 13.84 13.83 -2.54
N GLN A 91 14.62 12.91 -3.12
CA GLN A 91 16.06 12.99 -3.24
C GLN A 91 16.52 12.41 -4.57
N VAL A 92 17.57 13.00 -5.13
CA VAL A 92 18.24 12.52 -6.34
C VAL A 92 19.70 12.24 -6.00
N THR A 93 20.28 11.18 -6.57
CA THR A 93 21.68 10.83 -6.42
C THR A 93 22.23 10.21 -7.71
N ASN A 94 23.53 10.01 -7.77
CA ASN A 94 24.21 9.23 -8.81
C ASN A 94 24.49 7.80 -8.31
N ILE A 95 25.16 6.99 -9.13
CA ILE A 95 25.43 5.59 -8.82
C ILE A 95 26.30 5.42 -7.56
N GLU A 96 27.24 6.33 -7.32
CA GLU A 96 28.13 6.31 -6.17
C GLU A 96 27.40 6.59 -4.86
N GLY A 97 26.32 7.39 -4.91
CA GLY A 97 25.51 7.77 -3.77
C GLY A 97 24.42 6.75 -3.40
N VAL A 98 24.27 5.64 -4.12
CA VAL A 98 23.25 4.61 -3.86
C VAL A 98 23.26 4.08 -2.41
N PRO A 99 24.43 3.76 -1.80
CA PRO A 99 24.44 3.29 -0.40
C PRO A 99 23.85 4.31 0.59
N ASP A 100 24.13 5.59 0.36
CA ASP A 100 23.59 6.68 1.20
C ASP A 100 22.11 6.90 0.95
N GLY A 101 21.64 6.73 -0.27
CA GLY A 101 20.23 6.73 -0.62
C GLY A 101 19.44 5.64 0.11
N TYR A 102 19.94 4.42 0.12
CA TYR A 102 19.32 3.33 0.91
C TYR A 102 19.30 3.63 2.40
N ARG A 103 20.38 4.20 2.93
CA ARG A 103 20.46 4.61 4.34
C ARG A 103 19.41 5.68 4.66
N ALA A 104 19.28 6.69 3.82
CA ALA A 104 18.30 7.76 3.98
C ALA A 104 16.86 7.23 4.01
N MET A 105 16.51 6.30 3.09
CA MET A 105 15.20 5.65 3.08
C MET A 105 14.97 4.78 4.32
N ASN A 106 15.98 4.02 4.76
CA ASN A 106 15.89 3.19 5.97
C ASN A 106 15.69 4.03 7.24
N GLU A 107 16.35 5.18 7.31
CA GLU A 107 16.23 6.14 8.42
C GLU A 107 15.00 7.05 8.31
N ARG A 108 14.16 6.85 7.28
CA ARG A 108 12.98 7.66 6.97
C ARG A 108 13.28 9.15 6.79
N LYS A 109 14.48 9.48 6.33
CA LYS A 109 14.91 10.83 5.93
C LYS A 109 14.52 11.16 4.51
N SER A 110 14.26 10.13 3.69
CA SER A 110 13.78 10.23 2.32
C SER A 110 12.68 9.17 2.10
N ILE A 111 11.70 9.50 1.27
CA ILE A 111 10.64 8.57 0.84
C ILE A 111 11.18 7.65 -0.24
N LYS A 112 11.72 8.24 -1.30
CA LYS A 112 12.33 7.54 -2.44
C LYS A 112 13.50 8.35 -3.00
N VAL A 113 14.58 7.65 -3.28
CA VAL A 113 15.76 8.23 -3.91
C VAL A 113 15.81 7.82 -5.38
N MET A 114 15.86 8.78 -6.28
CA MET A 114 16.05 8.56 -7.70
C MET A 114 17.54 8.54 -8.04
N ILE A 115 17.94 7.64 -8.92
CA ILE A 115 19.31 7.54 -9.42
C ILE A 115 19.33 8.11 -10.84
N GLU A 116 20.19 9.10 -11.06
CA GLU A 116 20.50 9.63 -12.39
C GLU A 116 21.87 9.10 -12.86
N PHE A 117 21.94 8.70 -14.13
CA PHE A 117 23.15 8.14 -14.77
C PHE A 117 23.87 9.16 -15.63
#